data_06b24e8596c90a824dd52136f9f9264d
#
_entry.id   06b24e8596c90a824dd52136f9f9264d
#
_cell.length_a   1.000
_cell.length_b   1.000
_cell.length_c   1.000
_cell.angle_alpha   90.00
_cell.angle_beta   90.00
_cell.angle_gamma   90.00
#
_symmetry.space_group_name_H-M   'P 1'
#
loop_
_entity.id
_entity.type
_entity.pdbx_description
1 polymer ?
#
loop_
_entity_poly.entity_id
_entity_poly.type
_entity_poly.pdbx_seq_one_letter_code
_entity_poly.pdbx_strand_id
1 'polypeptide(L)'
;GARLTAIMNGGAIPDQFDYDVVLQPEGLFIGTLNEDFAFESLPGDIFQLGNMSYRMLKIEQGKVYVEDAHGQPPNIPFWFGEAPGRSHELSFAVSELTATINQLLEQGEEAAREFIAHALGLPHAVTEQLYNYLATAKAALTVLPTFNNIIFERFFDETGDMHFIIHSVYGSRINKAWGLALRKRFCRRFNFELQAAADENNIVLSLGPTHSFPLREPADYLKSETVENVLTQALLAAPMFPTRWRWVANTALAVPRNRAGKKVPAIFQRNDAEDLIVVIFPDQLACVENVAGDREIPDHPLVNQTIWDCLHELMDIDGLKQVLRGIENGSIDIIARDLTSPSPMAQEIINAKPYAFLDDTPAEERRTLAIQQRRLNNPQEAAEIGRLNPEAIAQVRLEAWPDAHDEDELHDALVILGFMTEQEGHREPLSKRQDSTTQNAANLLTVLQQSQRATVMTLVHGQRLWVAAERLHECQMLFPDASLSPVIAAIPADKPLSTEEILTELIRSRIEGLGPVTAEQL
;
A
#
# COMPACT_ATOMS: atom_id res chain seq x y z
N GLY A 1 30.08 -40.15 -16.34
CA GLY A 1 29.33 -39.31 -17.04
C GLY A 1 27.82 -39.45 -17.00
N ALA A 2 27.15 -39.32 -18.12
CA ALA A 2 25.69 -39.18 -18.24
C ALA A 2 24.85 -40.20 -17.47
N ARG A 3 25.27 -41.50 -17.47
CA ARG A 3 24.55 -42.55 -16.71
C ARG A 3 24.57 -42.28 -15.20
N LEU A 4 25.68 -41.83 -14.65
CA LEU A 4 25.79 -41.53 -13.24
C LEU A 4 24.95 -40.31 -12.90
N THR A 5 24.98 -39.27 -13.72
CA THR A 5 24.16 -38.07 -13.57
C THR A 5 22.67 -38.43 -13.58
N ALA A 6 22.22 -39.25 -14.51
CA ALA A 6 20.83 -39.70 -14.58
C ALA A 6 20.39 -40.53 -13.34
N ILE A 7 21.28 -41.38 -12.80
CA ILE A 7 21.00 -42.13 -11.57
C ILE A 7 20.93 -41.24 -10.34
N MET A 8 21.77 -40.18 -10.30
CA MET A 8 21.81 -39.24 -9.17
C MET A 8 20.66 -38.22 -9.18
N ASN A 9 20.06 -37.99 -10.34
CA ASN A 9 19.09 -36.92 -10.54
C ASN A 9 17.83 -37.41 -11.30
N GLY A 10 17.28 -38.56 -10.96
CA GLY A 10 16.10 -39.10 -11.64
C GLY A 10 14.83 -38.23 -11.43
N GLY A 11 14.19 -37.83 -12.53
CA GLY A 11 12.90 -37.16 -12.55
C GLY A 11 12.97 -35.63 -12.70
N ALA A 12 11.97 -35.08 -13.38
CA ALA A 12 11.82 -33.63 -13.62
C ALA A 12 10.95 -32.91 -12.54
N ILE A 13 10.19 -33.67 -11.76
CA ILE A 13 9.36 -33.11 -10.69
C ILE A 13 10.26 -32.74 -9.50
N PRO A 14 10.29 -31.49 -9.03
CA PRO A 14 11.04 -31.10 -7.84
C PRO A 14 10.59 -31.90 -6.61
N ASP A 15 11.54 -32.30 -5.77
CA ASP A 15 11.19 -32.84 -4.47
C ASP A 15 10.64 -31.76 -3.58
N GLN A 16 9.45 -31.97 -3.04
CA GLN A 16 8.88 -31.17 -1.95
C GLN A 16 9.03 -31.96 -0.65
N PHE A 17 9.42 -31.28 0.40
CA PHE A 17 9.58 -31.87 1.72
C PHE A 17 8.67 -31.14 2.69
N ASP A 18 7.81 -31.91 3.33
CA ASP A 18 6.97 -31.40 4.41
C ASP A 18 7.60 -31.75 5.75
N TYR A 19 7.50 -30.84 6.69
CA TYR A 19 7.95 -30.99 8.06
C TYR A 19 6.76 -31.24 8.95
N ASP A 20 6.83 -32.32 9.75
CA ASP A 20 5.82 -32.60 10.77
C ASP A 20 5.83 -31.52 11.85
N VAL A 21 4.69 -30.95 12.15
CA VAL A 21 4.53 -29.98 13.26
C VAL A 21 4.12 -30.74 14.51
N VAL A 22 4.94 -30.61 15.55
CA VAL A 22 4.79 -31.35 16.82
C VAL A 22 4.64 -30.40 17.97
N LEU A 23 3.46 -30.40 18.60
CA LEU A 23 3.13 -29.59 19.78
C LEU A 23 3.85 -30.13 21.02
N GLN A 24 4.52 -29.24 21.75
CA GLN A 24 5.20 -29.53 22.99
C GLN A 24 4.39 -28.98 24.19
N PRO A 25 4.42 -29.62 25.37
CA PRO A 25 5.21 -30.81 25.73
C PRO A 25 4.59 -32.16 25.34
N GLU A 26 3.35 -32.19 24.84
CA GLU A 26 2.54 -33.40 24.62
C GLU A 26 3.13 -34.32 23.53
N GLY A 27 3.98 -33.78 22.64
CA GLY A 27 4.50 -34.52 21.50
C GLY A 27 3.44 -34.84 20.42
N LEU A 28 2.35 -34.05 20.40
CA LEU A 28 1.21 -34.27 19.52
C LEU A 28 1.52 -33.76 18.09
N PHE A 29 1.31 -34.64 17.11
CA PHE A 29 1.32 -34.20 15.71
C PHE A 29 0.06 -33.38 15.41
N ILE A 30 0.24 -32.16 14.87
CA ILE A 30 -0.86 -31.22 14.60
C ILE A 30 -1.02 -30.87 13.12
N GLY A 31 -0.03 -31.22 12.29
CA GLY A 31 -0.07 -30.95 10.85
C GLY A 31 1.30 -30.96 10.21
N THR A 32 1.40 -30.46 8.99
CA THR A 32 2.66 -30.34 8.25
C THR A 32 2.88 -28.91 7.78
N LEU A 33 4.14 -28.54 7.63
CA LEU A 33 4.60 -27.28 7.03
C LEU A 33 5.51 -27.59 5.86
N ASN A 34 5.38 -26.80 4.79
CA ASN A 34 6.33 -26.88 3.69
C ASN A 34 7.75 -26.52 4.19
N GLU A 35 8.76 -27.16 3.62
CA GLU A 35 10.16 -26.96 4.01
C GLU A 35 10.62 -25.50 3.90
N ASP A 36 10.20 -24.79 2.84
CA ASP A 36 10.62 -23.41 2.63
C ASP A 36 10.10 -22.51 3.75
N PHE A 37 8.83 -22.68 4.15
CA PHE A 37 8.28 -21.97 5.31
C PHE A 37 9.05 -22.33 6.60
N ALA A 38 9.34 -23.61 6.82
CA ALA A 38 10.05 -24.04 8.01
C ALA A 38 11.46 -23.44 8.09
N PHE A 39 12.17 -23.33 6.96
CA PHE A 39 13.53 -22.78 6.94
C PHE A 39 13.61 -21.26 6.99
N GLU A 40 12.60 -20.57 6.50
CA GLU A 40 12.52 -19.09 6.57
C GLU A 40 12.10 -18.60 7.96
N SER A 41 11.56 -19.50 8.79
CA SER A 41 11.09 -19.18 10.14
C SER A 41 12.19 -19.38 11.18
N LEU A 42 12.16 -18.55 12.23
CA LEU A 42 13.12 -18.57 13.33
C LEU A 42 12.46 -19.07 14.64
N PRO A 43 13.22 -19.66 15.56
CA PRO A 43 12.72 -19.92 16.90
C PRO A 43 12.15 -18.65 17.56
N GLY A 44 10.95 -18.74 18.09
CA GLY A 44 10.20 -17.61 18.64
C GLY A 44 9.14 -17.05 17.69
N ASP A 45 9.22 -17.35 16.40
CA ASP A 45 8.21 -16.93 15.43
C ASP A 45 6.85 -17.58 15.73
N ILE A 46 5.81 -16.80 15.54
CA ILE A 46 4.43 -17.24 15.70
C ILE A 46 3.78 -17.34 14.32
N PHE A 47 3.16 -18.47 14.06
CA PHE A 47 2.42 -18.72 12.83
C PHE A 47 1.08 -19.37 13.11
N GLN A 48 0.17 -19.28 12.15
CA GLN A 48 -1.15 -19.90 12.25
C GLN A 48 -1.17 -21.23 11.47
N LEU A 49 -1.64 -22.28 12.13
CA LEU A 49 -1.95 -23.57 11.51
C LEU A 49 -3.39 -23.96 11.86
N GLY A 50 -4.25 -24.04 10.85
CA GLY A 50 -5.69 -24.15 11.08
C GLY A 50 -6.25 -22.91 11.80
N ASN A 51 -6.96 -23.11 12.89
CA ASN A 51 -7.59 -22.03 13.66
C ASN A 51 -6.79 -21.59 14.90
N MET A 52 -5.57 -22.10 15.05
CA MET A 52 -4.74 -21.85 16.24
C MET A 52 -3.39 -21.26 15.85
N SER A 53 -2.85 -20.43 16.73
CA SER A 53 -1.52 -19.86 16.59
C SER A 53 -0.51 -20.65 17.42
N TYR A 54 0.63 -20.92 16.83
CA TYR A 54 1.71 -21.69 17.43
C TYR A 54 3.01 -20.90 17.38
N ARG A 55 3.80 -21.00 18.47
CA ARG A 55 5.15 -20.44 18.53
C ARG A 55 6.16 -21.52 18.16
N MET A 56 7.04 -21.22 17.23
CA MET A 56 8.13 -22.10 16.83
C MET A 56 9.19 -22.18 17.93
N LEU A 57 9.55 -23.39 18.33
CA LEU A 57 10.60 -23.64 19.32
C LEU A 57 11.93 -24.02 18.65
N LYS A 58 11.87 -24.98 17.74
CA LYS A 58 13.03 -25.48 17.01
C LYS A 58 12.63 -26.33 15.80
N ILE A 59 13.58 -26.53 14.90
CA ILE A 59 13.45 -27.42 13.75
C ILE A 59 14.54 -28.51 13.87
N GLU A 60 14.16 -29.76 13.91
CA GLU A 60 15.09 -30.88 13.99
C GLU A 60 14.56 -32.09 13.21
N GLN A 61 15.40 -32.72 12.41
CA GLN A 61 15.14 -34.02 11.75
C GLN A 61 13.79 -34.13 11.00
N GLY A 62 13.41 -33.10 10.26
CA GLY A 62 12.16 -33.07 9.50
C GLY A 62 10.92 -32.77 10.37
N LYS A 63 11.11 -32.23 11.56
CA LYS A 63 10.05 -31.83 12.47
C LYS A 63 10.23 -30.38 12.90
N VAL A 64 9.11 -29.69 13.01
CA VAL A 64 8.98 -28.36 13.61
C VAL A 64 8.33 -28.53 14.98
N TYR A 65 9.06 -28.23 16.03
CA TYR A 65 8.53 -28.28 17.38
C TYR A 65 7.94 -26.92 17.74
N VAL A 66 6.73 -26.94 18.24
CA VAL A 66 5.96 -25.72 18.55
C VAL A 66 5.32 -25.81 19.93
N GLU A 67 4.98 -24.66 20.47
CA GLU A 67 4.09 -24.52 21.65
C GLU A 67 2.83 -23.74 21.27
N ASP A 68 1.78 -23.83 22.05
CA ASP A 68 0.58 -23.01 21.90
C ASP A 68 0.94 -21.53 22.16
N ALA A 69 0.67 -20.69 21.21
CA ALA A 69 0.89 -19.24 21.34
C ALA A 69 -0.26 -18.52 22.07
N HIS A 70 -1.25 -19.25 22.59
CA HIS A 70 -2.39 -18.72 23.36
C HIS A 70 -3.13 -17.57 22.66
N GLY A 71 -3.30 -17.69 21.36
CA GLY A 71 -3.98 -16.70 20.54
C GLY A 71 -3.16 -15.45 20.24
N GLN A 72 -1.86 -15.44 20.52
CA GLN A 72 -0.98 -14.36 20.05
C GLN A 72 -0.99 -14.30 18.51
N PRO A 73 -0.93 -13.09 17.94
CA PRO A 73 -0.92 -12.92 16.51
C PRO A 73 0.34 -13.51 15.87
N PRO A 74 0.23 -14.05 14.65
CA PRO A 74 1.39 -14.41 13.86
C PRO A 74 2.29 -13.20 13.59
N ASN A 75 3.61 -13.39 13.70
CA ASN A 75 4.61 -12.35 13.46
C ASN A 75 5.57 -12.69 12.29
N ILE A 76 5.31 -13.79 11.58
CA ILE A 76 6.15 -14.20 10.45
C ILE A 76 5.79 -13.37 9.22
N PRO A 77 6.80 -12.90 8.46
CA PRO A 77 6.58 -12.23 7.20
C PRO A 77 5.82 -13.13 6.21
N PHE A 78 5.09 -12.49 5.31
CA PHE A 78 4.24 -13.14 4.34
C PHE A 78 4.95 -14.26 3.56
N TRP A 79 4.41 -15.48 3.63
CA TRP A 79 4.88 -16.62 2.87
C TRP A 79 3.97 -16.86 1.65
N PHE A 80 4.57 -16.85 0.46
CA PHE A 80 3.89 -17.17 -0.79
C PHE A 80 3.81 -18.69 -1.00
N GLY A 81 2.73 -19.31 -0.54
CA GLY A 81 2.43 -20.68 -0.96
C GLY A 81 2.18 -20.76 -2.47
N GLU A 82 2.58 -21.86 -3.10
CA GLU A 82 2.40 -22.12 -4.53
C GLU A 82 1.04 -22.76 -4.83
N ALA A 83 -0.05 -22.25 -4.29
CA ALA A 83 -1.37 -22.66 -4.73
C ALA A 83 -1.62 -22.19 -6.18
N PRO A 84 -2.25 -23.02 -7.03
CA PRO A 84 -2.60 -22.60 -8.37
C PRO A 84 -3.52 -21.37 -8.31
N GLY A 85 -3.15 -20.32 -9.04
CA GLY A 85 -3.95 -19.13 -9.17
C GLY A 85 -5.22 -19.36 -9.98
N ARG A 86 -6.20 -18.48 -9.80
CA ARG A 86 -7.41 -18.47 -10.64
C ARG A 86 -7.02 -18.16 -12.09
N SER A 87 -7.63 -18.88 -13.05
CA SER A 87 -7.35 -18.62 -14.47
C SER A 87 -7.84 -17.24 -14.91
N HIS A 88 -7.26 -16.74 -15.99
CA HIS A 88 -7.68 -15.47 -16.60
C HIS A 88 -9.16 -15.50 -17.01
N GLU A 89 -9.60 -16.61 -17.64
CA GLU A 89 -10.99 -16.79 -18.09
C GLU A 89 -11.98 -16.75 -16.92
N LEU A 90 -11.64 -17.41 -15.81
CA LEU A 90 -12.49 -17.37 -14.62
C LEU A 90 -12.51 -15.98 -14.00
N SER A 91 -11.36 -15.31 -13.93
CA SER A 91 -11.26 -13.93 -13.44
C SER A 91 -12.11 -12.98 -14.30
N PHE A 92 -12.05 -13.14 -15.62
CA PHE A 92 -12.84 -12.36 -16.56
C PHE A 92 -14.34 -12.61 -16.39
N ALA A 93 -14.77 -13.86 -16.30
CA ALA A 93 -16.17 -14.22 -16.11
C ALA A 93 -16.74 -13.67 -14.79
N VAL A 94 -15.97 -13.73 -13.70
CA VAL A 94 -16.35 -13.11 -12.41
C VAL A 94 -16.45 -11.59 -12.55
N SER A 95 -15.53 -10.96 -13.27
CA SER A 95 -15.58 -9.53 -13.53
C SER A 95 -16.81 -9.12 -14.36
N GLU A 96 -17.19 -9.87 -15.40
CA GLU A 96 -18.40 -9.62 -16.19
C GLU A 96 -19.67 -9.75 -15.34
N LEU A 97 -19.74 -10.78 -14.50
CA LEU A 97 -20.83 -10.95 -13.55
C LEU A 97 -20.91 -9.75 -12.59
N THR A 98 -19.78 -9.34 -12.04
CA THR A 98 -19.70 -8.19 -11.13
C THR A 98 -20.10 -6.89 -11.83
N ALA A 99 -19.68 -6.68 -13.08
CA ALA A 99 -20.07 -5.51 -13.88
C ALA A 99 -21.59 -5.47 -14.12
N THR A 100 -22.19 -6.63 -14.43
CA THR A 100 -23.65 -6.75 -14.61
C THR A 100 -24.40 -6.41 -13.31
N ILE A 101 -23.95 -6.97 -12.17
CA ILE A 101 -24.57 -6.66 -10.87
C ILE A 101 -24.37 -5.18 -10.52
N ASN A 102 -23.19 -4.60 -10.80
CA ASN A 102 -22.94 -3.19 -10.57
C ASN A 102 -23.94 -2.28 -11.30
N GLN A 103 -24.27 -2.60 -12.55
CA GLN A 103 -25.29 -1.86 -13.34
C GLN A 103 -26.70 -2.07 -12.78
N LEU A 104 -27.05 -3.30 -12.39
CA LEU A 104 -28.37 -3.59 -11.82
C LEU A 104 -28.59 -2.92 -10.47
N LEU A 105 -27.56 -2.79 -9.65
CA LEU A 105 -27.62 -2.02 -8.40
C LEU A 105 -27.93 -0.53 -8.62
N GLU A 106 -27.63 0.03 -9.79
CA GLU A 106 -28.03 1.40 -10.18
C GLU A 106 -29.51 1.49 -10.56
N GLN A 107 -30.07 0.41 -11.05
CA GLN A 107 -31.50 0.34 -11.43
C GLN A 107 -32.41 0.08 -10.23
N GLY A 108 -31.89 -0.50 -9.16
CA GLY A 108 -32.60 -0.76 -7.91
C GLY A 108 -32.28 -2.12 -7.30
N GLU A 109 -32.62 -2.25 -6.03
CA GLU A 109 -32.33 -3.46 -5.22
C GLU A 109 -33.01 -4.72 -5.77
N GLU A 110 -34.25 -4.60 -6.19
CA GLU A 110 -35.06 -5.75 -6.64
C GLU A 110 -34.48 -6.35 -7.92
N ALA A 111 -34.05 -5.51 -8.87
CA ALA A 111 -33.46 -5.96 -10.11
C ALA A 111 -32.14 -6.74 -9.88
N ALA A 112 -31.32 -6.29 -8.96
CA ALA A 112 -30.08 -6.97 -8.60
C ALA A 112 -30.35 -8.31 -7.89
N ARG A 113 -31.29 -8.35 -6.92
CA ARG A 113 -31.67 -9.58 -6.21
C ARG A 113 -32.26 -10.62 -7.14
N GLU A 114 -33.17 -10.20 -8.01
CA GLU A 114 -33.81 -11.09 -8.98
C GLU A 114 -32.80 -11.71 -9.93
N PHE A 115 -31.86 -10.91 -10.44
CA PHE A 115 -30.78 -11.39 -11.29
C PHE A 115 -29.89 -12.40 -10.55
N ILE A 116 -29.44 -12.07 -9.33
CA ILE A 116 -28.57 -12.96 -8.52
C ILE A 116 -29.29 -14.30 -8.25
N ALA A 117 -30.57 -14.26 -7.88
CA ALA A 117 -31.35 -15.47 -7.60
C ALA A 117 -31.50 -16.33 -8.85
N HIS A 118 -31.92 -15.76 -9.97
CA HIS A 118 -32.27 -16.49 -11.18
C HIS A 118 -31.04 -16.87 -12.03
N ALA A 119 -30.11 -15.94 -12.27
CA ALA A 119 -28.94 -16.19 -13.11
C ALA A 119 -27.95 -17.18 -12.48
N LEU A 120 -27.83 -17.14 -11.15
CA LEU A 120 -26.94 -18.03 -10.40
C LEU A 120 -27.64 -19.24 -9.79
N GLY A 121 -28.99 -19.27 -9.82
CA GLY A 121 -29.76 -20.37 -9.26
C GLY A 121 -29.58 -20.54 -7.74
N LEU A 122 -29.37 -19.45 -7.02
CA LEU A 122 -29.02 -19.46 -5.59
C LEU A 122 -30.28 -19.48 -4.71
N PRO A 123 -30.25 -20.19 -3.56
CA PRO A 123 -31.28 -20.08 -2.53
C PRO A 123 -31.40 -18.66 -1.99
N HIS A 124 -32.58 -18.25 -1.53
CA HIS A 124 -32.84 -16.89 -1.06
C HIS A 124 -31.84 -16.39 -0.02
N ALA A 125 -31.48 -17.20 0.99
CA ALA A 125 -30.51 -16.80 2.01
C ALA A 125 -29.12 -16.48 1.45
N VAL A 126 -28.68 -17.23 0.42
CA VAL A 126 -27.38 -17.00 -0.25
C VAL A 126 -27.47 -15.78 -1.16
N THR A 127 -28.59 -15.61 -1.86
CA THR A 127 -28.88 -14.42 -2.67
C THR A 127 -28.77 -13.14 -1.83
N GLU A 128 -29.40 -13.12 -0.65
CA GLU A 128 -29.34 -11.98 0.26
C GLU A 128 -27.94 -11.70 0.77
N GLN A 129 -27.17 -12.72 1.12
CA GLN A 129 -25.77 -12.52 1.54
C GLN A 129 -24.90 -11.92 0.44
N LEU A 130 -25.01 -12.46 -0.79
CA LEU A 130 -24.25 -11.95 -1.93
C LEU A 130 -24.68 -10.53 -2.32
N TYR A 131 -26.00 -10.30 -2.34
CA TYR A 131 -26.53 -8.96 -2.59
C TYR A 131 -26.02 -7.95 -1.57
N ASN A 132 -26.15 -8.23 -0.27
CA ASN A 132 -25.74 -7.33 0.80
C ASN A 132 -24.23 -7.05 0.74
N TYR A 133 -23.41 -8.07 0.47
CA TYR A 133 -21.96 -7.90 0.31
C TYR A 133 -21.61 -6.95 -0.83
N LEU A 134 -22.18 -7.18 -2.04
CA LEU A 134 -21.88 -6.36 -3.21
C LEU A 134 -22.48 -4.94 -3.11
N ALA A 135 -23.70 -4.82 -2.57
CA ALA A 135 -24.34 -3.52 -2.37
C ALA A 135 -23.58 -2.68 -1.33
N THR A 136 -23.12 -3.30 -0.24
CA THR A 136 -22.31 -2.63 0.79
C THR A 136 -20.96 -2.21 0.23
N ALA A 137 -20.29 -3.07 -0.54
CA ALA A 137 -19.04 -2.75 -1.20
C ALA A 137 -19.22 -1.58 -2.18
N LYS A 138 -20.27 -1.59 -3.01
CA LYS A 138 -20.57 -0.48 -3.93
C LYS A 138 -20.87 0.82 -3.19
N ALA A 139 -21.58 0.77 -2.08
CA ALA A 139 -21.87 1.95 -1.26
C ALA A 139 -20.59 2.61 -0.73
N ALA A 140 -19.59 1.82 -0.30
CA ALA A 140 -18.29 2.32 0.15
C ALA A 140 -17.42 2.80 -1.01
N LEU A 141 -17.29 2.00 -2.06
CA LEU A 141 -16.35 2.21 -3.16
C LEU A 141 -16.93 3.04 -4.31
N THR A 142 -18.23 3.30 -4.34
CA THR A 142 -19.03 3.94 -5.40
C THR A 142 -19.28 3.08 -6.63
N VAL A 143 -18.36 2.19 -6.97
CA VAL A 143 -18.44 1.23 -8.06
C VAL A 143 -17.77 -0.07 -7.62
N LEU A 144 -18.16 -1.19 -8.21
CA LEU A 144 -17.51 -2.47 -7.96
C LEU A 144 -16.26 -2.64 -8.84
N PRO A 145 -15.19 -3.26 -8.34
CA PRO A 145 -13.99 -3.51 -9.14
C PRO A 145 -14.28 -4.52 -10.26
N THR A 146 -13.80 -4.20 -11.45
CA THR A 146 -13.94 -5.02 -12.65
C THR A 146 -12.66 -4.94 -13.49
N PHE A 147 -12.60 -5.63 -14.63
CA PHE A 147 -11.49 -5.50 -15.57
C PHE A 147 -11.35 -4.08 -16.16
N ASN A 148 -12.44 -3.30 -16.18
CA ASN A 148 -12.41 -1.93 -16.69
C ASN A 148 -12.28 -0.87 -15.59
N ASN A 149 -12.50 -1.23 -14.32
CA ASN A 149 -12.47 -0.33 -13.18
C ASN A 149 -11.59 -0.91 -12.08
N ILE A 150 -10.44 -0.31 -11.88
CA ILE A 150 -9.56 -0.61 -10.76
C ILE A 150 -9.79 0.44 -9.68
N ILE A 151 -9.91 0.02 -8.43
CA ILE A 151 -10.18 0.95 -7.34
C ILE A 151 -8.95 1.03 -6.44
N PHE A 152 -8.47 2.23 -6.25
CA PHE A 152 -7.43 2.57 -5.28
C PHE A 152 -8.12 3.05 -4.01
N GLU A 153 -8.07 2.25 -2.98
CA GLU A 153 -8.62 2.53 -1.66
C GLU A 153 -7.50 2.88 -0.69
N ARG A 154 -7.69 3.93 0.11
CA ARG A 154 -6.80 4.27 1.21
C ARG A 154 -7.61 4.47 2.48
N PHE A 155 -7.10 3.95 3.57
CA PHE A 155 -7.57 4.26 4.92
C PHE A 155 -6.39 4.29 5.88
N PHE A 156 -6.62 4.85 7.07
CA PHE A 156 -5.66 4.86 8.16
C PHE A 156 -6.21 4.01 9.30
N ASP A 157 -5.36 3.17 9.88
CA ASP A 157 -5.74 2.38 11.05
C ASP A 157 -5.72 3.21 12.34
N GLU A 158 -6.06 2.59 13.46
CA GLU A 158 -6.12 3.25 14.77
C GLU A 158 -4.75 3.74 15.25
N THR A 159 -3.65 3.19 14.73
CA THR A 159 -2.29 3.62 15.03
C THR A 159 -1.81 4.77 14.12
N GLY A 160 -2.62 5.12 13.11
CA GLY A 160 -2.32 6.13 12.12
C GLY A 160 -1.52 5.63 10.93
N ASP A 161 -1.28 4.32 10.83
CA ASP A 161 -0.60 3.73 9.68
C ASP A 161 -1.49 3.73 8.46
N MET A 162 -0.92 4.10 7.32
CA MET A 162 -1.64 4.17 6.05
C MET A 162 -1.65 2.81 5.36
N HIS A 163 -2.84 2.39 4.95
CA HIS A 163 -3.06 1.21 4.13
C HIS A 163 -3.56 1.61 2.75
N PHE A 164 -2.82 1.21 1.74
CA PHE A 164 -3.17 1.42 0.34
C PHE A 164 -3.54 0.08 -0.28
N ILE A 165 -4.78 -0.02 -0.75
CA ILE A 165 -5.34 -1.23 -1.35
C ILE A 165 -5.69 -0.96 -2.80
N ILE A 166 -5.28 -1.88 -3.66
CA ILE A 166 -5.65 -1.90 -5.06
C ILE A 166 -6.62 -3.06 -5.25
N HIS A 167 -7.88 -2.76 -5.50
CA HIS A 167 -8.86 -3.76 -5.91
C HIS A 167 -8.65 -4.08 -7.38
N SER A 168 -7.99 -5.21 -7.61
CA SER A 168 -7.52 -5.69 -8.92
C SER A 168 -7.95 -7.14 -9.11
N VAL A 169 -8.99 -7.35 -9.89
CA VAL A 169 -9.65 -8.65 -10.07
C VAL A 169 -9.01 -9.56 -11.14
N TYR A 170 -7.78 -9.25 -11.53
CA TYR A 170 -7.07 -9.97 -12.61
C TYR A 170 -6.47 -11.31 -12.20
N GLY A 171 -6.49 -11.65 -10.93
CA GLY A 171 -5.95 -12.90 -10.40
C GLY A 171 -4.59 -12.73 -9.72
N SER A 172 -4.26 -13.70 -8.87
CA SER A 172 -3.09 -13.62 -7.98
C SER A 172 -1.75 -13.52 -8.72
N ARG A 173 -1.61 -14.10 -9.90
CA ARG A 173 -0.36 -14.07 -10.68
C ARG A 173 -0.03 -12.65 -11.16
N ILE A 174 -1.02 -11.93 -11.69
CA ILE A 174 -0.87 -10.52 -12.10
C ILE A 174 -0.70 -9.65 -10.86
N ASN A 175 -1.52 -9.86 -9.83
CA ASN A 175 -1.50 -9.05 -8.61
C ASN A 175 -0.17 -9.20 -7.84
N LYS A 176 0.42 -10.39 -7.77
CA LYS A 176 1.77 -10.61 -7.20
C LYS A 176 2.83 -9.82 -7.97
N ALA A 177 2.81 -9.91 -9.30
CA ALA A 177 3.74 -9.18 -10.16
C ALA A 177 3.62 -7.66 -9.95
N TRP A 178 2.38 -7.16 -9.93
CA TRP A 178 2.11 -5.74 -9.74
C TRP A 178 2.51 -5.26 -8.33
N GLY A 179 2.11 -5.98 -7.30
CA GLY A 179 2.45 -5.67 -5.90
C GLY A 179 3.96 -5.64 -5.66
N LEU A 180 4.69 -6.62 -6.19
CA LEU A 180 6.15 -6.70 -6.06
C LEU A 180 6.87 -5.55 -6.80
N ALA A 181 6.44 -5.22 -8.02
CA ALA A 181 6.98 -4.11 -8.79
C ALA A 181 6.68 -2.75 -8.13
N LEU A 182 5.45 -2.55 -7.64
CA LEU A 182 5.06 -1.35 -6.90
C LEU A 182 5.87 -1.19 -5.61
N ARG A 183 6.00 -2.27 -4.82
CA ARG A 183 6.83 -2.26 -3.61
C ARG A 183 8.23 -1.72 -3.91
N LYS A 184 8.88 -2.21 -4.98
CA LYS A 184 10.22 -1.74 -5.39
C LYS A 184 10.23 -0.24 -5.72
N ARG A 185 9.19 0.27 -6.39
CA ARG A 185 9.07 1.69 -6.73
C ARG A 185 8.83 2.56 -5.50
N PHE A 186 7.96 2.14 -4.60
CA PHE A 186 7.71 2.85 -3.35
C PHE A 186 8.97 2.90 -2.48
N CYS A 187 9.68 1.76 -2.28
CA CYS A 187 10.92 1.73 -1.52
C CYS A 187 11.97 2.68 -2.08
N ARG A 188 12.12 2.75 -3.41
CA ARG A 188 13.07 3.68 -4.06
C ARG A 188 12.65 5.14 -3.94
N ARG A 189 11.34 5.44 -4.04
CA ARG A 189 10.84 6.81 -4.03
C ARG A 189 10.86 7.42 -2.64
N PHE A 190 10.48 6.66 -1.63
CA PHE A 190 10.28 7.14 -0.27
C PHE A 190 11.39 6.70 0.71
N ASN A 191 12.35 5.88 0.25
CA ASN A 191 13.49 5.37 1.02
C ASN A 191 13.10 4.68 2.34
N PHE A 192 12.05 3.84 2.31
CA PHE A 192 11.64 3.00 3.43
C PHE A 192 11.21 1.61 2.94
N GLU A 193 11.22 0.63 3.84
CA GLU A 193 10.67 -0.69 3.58
C GLU A 193 9.17 -0.70 3.87
N LEU A 194 8.41 -1.35 3.01
CA LEU A 194 6.98 -1.55 3.18
C LEU A 194 6.61 -3.01 2.97
N GLN A 195 5.55 -3.42 3.62
CA GLN A 195 4.96 -4.74 3.41
C GLN A 195 3.98 -4.69 2.25
N ALA A 196 4.02 -5.72 1.42
CA ALA A 196 3.08 -5.90 0.32
C ALA A 196 2.51 -7.31 0.36
N ALA A 197 1.22 -7.44 0.15
CA ALA A 197 0.55 -8.72 -0.05
C ALA A 197 -0.40 -8.65 -1.24
N ALA A 198 -0.66 -9.78 -1.86
CA ALA A 198 -1.56 -9.87 -3.00
C ALA A 198 -2.32 -11.18 -2.99
N ASP A 199 -3.60 -11.13 -3.34
CA ASP A 199 -4.46 -12.27 -3.56
C ASP A 199 -5.11 -12.22 -4.96
N GLU A 200 -6.20 -12.97 -5.16
CA GLU A 200 -6.88 -13.04 -6.46
C GLU A 200 -7.56 -11.72 -6.86
N ASN A 201 -7.93 -10.89 -5.90
CA ASN A 201 -8.77 -9.72 -6.12
C ASN A 201 -8.14 -8.41 -5.64
N ASN A 202 -7.05 -8.48 -4.85
CA ASN A 202 -6.51 -7.31 -4.18
C ASN A 202 -5.00 -7.33 -4.09
N ILE A 203 -4.43 -6.13 -3.99
CA ILE A 203 -3.05 -5.88 -3.57
C ILE A 203 -3.12 -4.92 -2.40
N VAL A 204 -2.40 -5.20 -1.31
CA VAL A 204 -2.29 -4.29 -0.16
C VAL A 204 -0.84 -3.87 0.03
N LEU A 205 -0.65 -2.58 0.26
CA LEU A 205 0.63 -1.97 0.65
C LEU A 205 0.41 -1.26 1.98
N SER A 206 1.15 -1.67 3.02
CA SER A 206 1.10 -1.02 4.33
C SER A 206 2.27 -0.07 4.47
N LEU A 207 1.97 1.20 4.70
CA LEU A 207 2.92 2.30 4.79
C LEU A 207 2.79 2.96 6.17
N GLY A 208 3.89 3.38 6.75
CA GLY A 208 3.86 4.10 8.04
C GLY A 208 3.17 5.48 7.93
N PRO A 209 2.94 6.16 9.07
CA PRO A 209 2.11 7.35 9.16
C PRO A 209 2.71 8.61 8.50
N THR A 210 3.98 8.57 8.15
CA THR A 210 4.76 9.75 7.71
C THR A 210 4.69 10.04 6.21
N HIS A 211 3.99 9.21 5.43
CA HIS A 211 3.98 9.33 3.97
C HIS A 211 2.60 9.69 3.46
N SER A 212 2.55 10.72 2.62
CA SER A 212 1.33 11.15 1.93
C SER A 212 1.61 11.35 0.45
N PHE A 213 0.66 10.95 -0.39
CA PHE A 213 0.70 11.13 -1.84
C PHE A 213 -0.73 11.21 -2.39
N PRO A 214 -0.93 11.87 -3.53
CA PRO A 214 -2.22 11.81 -4.23
C PRO A 214 -2.59 10.36 -4.57
N LEU A 215 -3.79 9.92 -4.19
CA LEU A 215 -4.16 8.50 -4.23
C LEU A 215 -4.12 7.89 -5.65
N ARG A 216 -4.24 8.70 -6.71
CA ARG A 216 -4.12 8.23 -8.10
C ARG A 216 -2.67 8.14 -8.59
N GLU A 217 -1.72 8.78 -7.93
CA GLU A 217 -0.33 8.87 -8.36
C GLU A 217 0.37 7.51 -8.54
N PRO A 218 0.10 6.48 -7.71
CA PRO A 218 0.69 5.15 -7.89
C PRO A 218 0.38 4.48 -9.24
N ALA A 219 -0.68 4.90 -9.95
CA ALA A 219 -0.97 4.43 -11.30
C ALA A 219 0.15 4.78 -12.31
N ASP A 220 0.89 5.84 -12.04
CA ASP A 220 1.98 6.33 -12.89
C ASP A 220 3.37 5.78 -12.50
N TYR A 221 3.49 5.05 -11.41
CA TYR A 221 4.78 4.55 -10.91
C TYR A 221 5.37 3.43 -11.75
N LEU A 222 4.54 2.71 -12.49
CA LEU A 222 4.93 1.63 -13.37
C LEU A 222 4.44 1.93 -14.80
N LYS A 223 5.29 1.60 -15.78
CA LYS A 223 4.95 1.72 -17.19
C LYS A 223 5.11 0.37 -17.87
N SER A 224 4.20 0.07 -18.80
CA SER A 224 4.14 -1.21 -19.51
C SER A 224 5.46 -1.59 -20.21
N GLU A 225 6.23 -0.61 -20.67
CA GLU A 225 7.52 -0.83 -21.35
C GLU A 225 8.66 -1.16 -20.38
N THR A 226 8.61 -0.68 -19.12
CA THR A 226 9.73 -0.77 -18.18
C THR A 226 9.46 -1.70 -17.00
N VAL A 227 8.22 -2.16 -16.82
CA VAL A 227 7.80 -2.94 -15.66
C VAL A 227 8.54 -4.26 -15.53
N GLU A 228 8.90 -4.92 -16.65
CA GLU A 228 9.63 -6.18 -16.62
C GLU A 228 11.00 -6.03 -15.96
N ASN A 229 11.75 -4.98 -16.30
CA ASN A 229 13.02 -4.71 -15.67
C ASN A 229 12.85 -4.41 -14.16
N VAL A 230 11.86 -3.59 -13.80
CA VAL A 230 11.56 -3.28 -12.40
C VAL A 230 11.19 -4.54 -11.63
N LEU A 231 10.33 -5.38 -12.21
CA LEU A 231 9.89 -6.62 -11.60
C LEU A 231 11.04 -7.63 -11.47
N THR A 232 11.89 -7.76 -12.49
CA THR A 232 13.08 -8.62 -12.44
C THR A 232 13.99 -8.21 -11.29
N GLN A 233 14.28 -6.92 -11.12
CA GLN A 233 15.09 -6.42 -10.01
C GLN A 233 14.41 -6.59 -8.64
N ALA A 234 13.08 -6.52 -8.57
CA ALA A 234 12.32 -6.79 -7.35
C ALA A 234 12.31 -8.27 -6.99
N LEU A 235 12.18 -9.15 -8.00
CA LEU A 235 12.21 -10.59 -7.88
C LEU A 235 13.49 -11.11 -7.23
N LEU A 236 14.65 -10.54 -7.58
CA LEU A 236 15.94 -10.96 -7.02
C LEU A 236 16.02 -10.81 -5.48
N ALA A 237 15.19 -9.96 -4.89
CA ALA A 237 15.10 -9.80 -3.43
C ALA A 237 13.90 -10.58 -2.82
N ALA A 238 13.11 -11.28 -3.63
CA ALA A 238 11.92 -11.99 -3.17
C ALA A 238 12.23 -13.46 -2.86
N PRO A 239 11.59 -14.07 -1.85
CA PRO A 239 11.79 -15.48 -1.46
C PRO A 239 11.52 -16.49 -2.59
N MET A 240 10.69 -16.13 -3.57
CA MET A 240 10.38 -17.01 -4.69
C MET A 240 11.58 -17.30 -5.60
N PHE A 241 12.56 -16.41 -5.69
CA PHE A 241 13.74 -16.60 -6.55
C PHE A 241 14.62 -17.78 -6.08
N PRO A 242 15.10 -17.84 -4.82
CA PRO A 242 15.90 -18.98 -4.36
C PRO A 242 15.14 -20.31 -4.39
N THR A 243 13.84 -20.31 -4.14
CA THR A 243 13.02 -21.53 -4.26
C THR A 243 12.96 -22.02 -5.69
N ARG A 244 12.67 -21.15 -6.66
CA ARG A 244 12.62 -21.51 -8.08
C ARG A 244 14.01 -21.86 -8.62
N TRP A 245 15.05 -21.16 -8.19
CA TRP A 245 16.43 -21.48 -8.52
C TRP A 245 16.79 -22.94 -8.16
N ARG A 246 16.46 -23.38 -6.94
CA ARG A 246 16.67 -24.76 -6.50
C ARG A 246 15.95 -25.76 -7.42
N TRP A 247 14.72 -25.46 -7.82
CA TRP A 247 13.96 -26.33 -8.73
C TRP A 247 14.58 -26.38 -10.13
N VAL A 248 14.97 -25.26 -10.68
CA VAL A 248 15.67 -25.18 -11.97
C VAL A 248 17.00 -25.93 -11.90
N ALA A 249 17.78 -25.75 -10.85
CA ALA A 249 19.06 -26.45 -10.67
C ALA A 249 18.87 -27.97 -10.56
N ASN A 250 17.83 -28.43 -9.86
CA ASN A 250 17.49 -29.88 -9.79
C ASN A 250 17.04 -30.43 -11.15
N THR A 251 16.17 -29.71 -11.85
CA THR A 251 15.67 -30.12 -13.17
C THR A 251 16.78 -30.14 -14.21
N ALA A 252 17.71 -29.17 -14.12
CA ALA A 252 18.91 -29.13 -14.97
C ALA A 252 20.00 -30.14 -14.58
N LEU A 253 19.76 -30.99 -13.59
CA LEU A 253 20.68 -32.00 -13.08
C LEU A 253 21.97 -31.40 -12.48
N ALA A 254 21.94 -30.13 -12.09
CA ALA A 254 23.08 -29.43 -11.51
C ALA A 254 23.25 -29.75 -10.02
N VAL A 255 22.14 -30.02 -9.31
CA VAL A 255 22.13 -30.39 -7.89
C VAL A 255 21.68 -31.84 -7.77
N PRO A 256 22.49 -32.75 -7.14
CA PRO A 256 22.17 -34.15 -7.06
C PRO A 256 21.08 -34.45 -6.03
N ARG A 257 20.04 -35.19 -6.43
CA ARG A 257 18.98 -35.69 -5.54
C ARG A 257 19.36 -36.97 -4.79
N ASN A 258 20.30 -37.74 -5.33
CA ASN A 258 20.76 -38.98 -4.73
C ASN A 258 22.28 -39.01 -4.68
N ARG A 259 22.85 -39.51 -3.56
CA ARG A 259 24.29 -39.78 -3.39
C ARG A 259 24.46 -41.18 -2.84
N ALA A 260 25.32 -41.98 -3.47
CA ALA A 260 25.60 -43.37 -3.07
C ALA A 260 24.32 -44.22 -2.87
N GLY A 261 23.33 -44.08 -3.75
CA GLY A 261 22.07 -44.84 -3.69
C GLY A 261 21.07 -44.40 -2.61
N LYS A 262 21.35 -43.30 -1.91
CA LYS A 262 20.47 -42.73 -0.91
C LYS A 262 20.00 -41.34 -1.36
N LYS A 263 18.75 -41.00 -1.02
CA LYS A 263 18.20 -39.65 -1.26
C LYS A 263 18.99 -38.62 -0.44
N VAL A 264 19.36 -37.51 -1.08
CA VAL A 264 20.00 -36.37 -0.40
C VAL A 264 18.93 -35.64 0.41
N PRO A 265 19.12 -35.43 1.72
CA PRO A 265 18.20 -34.65 2.52
C PRO A 265 17.99 -33.21 1.97
N ALA A 266 16.80 -32.67 2.16
CA ALA A 266 16.39 -31.37 1.63
C ALA A 266 17.38 -30.24 1.97
N ILE A 267 17.85 -30.19 3.22
CA ILE A 267 18.82 -29.17 3.67
C ILE A 267 20.11 -29.18 2.86
N PHE A 268 20.62 -30.36 2.49
CA PHE A 268 21.84 -30.47 1.68
C PHE A 268 21.58 -30.12 0.21
N GLN A 269 20.39 -30.41 -0.32
CA GLN A 269 20.02 -29.97 -1.68
C GLN A 269 19.90 -28.42 -1.72
N ARG A 270 19.38 -27.80 -0.65
CA ARG A 270 19.30 -26.34 -0.51
C ARG A 270 20.71 -25.74 -0.46
N ASN A 271 21.59 -26.24 0.40
CA ASN A 271 22.98 -25.77 0.50
C ASN A 271 23.72 -25.93 -0.83
N ASP A 272 23.60 -27.10 -1.50
CA ASP A 272 24.21 -27.32 -2.81
C ASP A 272 23.68 -26.32 -3.87
N ALA A 273 22.39 -25.93 -3.80
CA ALA A 273 21.81 -24.93 -4.70
C ALA A 273 22.29 -23.50 -4.37
N GLU A 274 22.47 -23.18 -3.09
CA GLU A 274 23.01 -21.89 -2.62
C GLU A 274 24.50 -21.77 -2.99
N ASP A 275 25.30 -22.83 -2.80
CA ASP A 275 26.70 -22.88 -3.25
C ASP A 275 26.81 -22.63 -4.76
N LEU A 276 25.88 -23.18 -5.53
CA LEU A 276 25.83 -22.98 -6.98
C LEU A 276 25.51 -21.53 -7.34
N ILE A 277 24.60 -20.86 -6.60
CA ILE A 277 24.30 -19.42 -6.79
C ILE A 277 25.54 -18.56 -6.54
N VAL A 278 26.31 -18.84 -5.47
CA VAL A 278 27.54 -18.08 -5.15
C VAL A 278 28.51 -18.08 -6.33
N VAL A 279 28.60 -19.19 -7.03
CA VAL A 279 29.52 -19.34 -8.17
C VAL A 279 28.99 -18.67 -9.44
N ILE A 280 27.69 -18.79 -9.71
CA ILE A 280 27.09 -18.33 -10.97
C ILE A 280 26.61 -16.88 -10.87
N PHE A 281 26.04 -16.50 -9.74
CA PHE A 281 25.43 -15.19 -9.52
C PHE A 281 25.77 -14.65 -8.12
N PRO A 282 27.05 -14.29 -7.88
CA PRO A 282 27.50 -13.86 -6.55
C PRO A 282 26.76 -12.62 -6.03
N ASP A 283 26.37 -11.69 -6.90
CA ASP A 283 25.60 -10.49 -6.51
C ASP A 283 24.22 -10.81 -5.91
N GLN A 284 23.72 -12.00 -6.14
CA GLN A 284 22.44 -12.44 -5.56
C GLN A 284 22.50 -12.55 -4.04
N LEU A 285 23.64 -12.94 -3.49
CA LEU A 285 23.87 -13.08 -2.05
C LEU A 285 24.54 -11.85 -1.40
N ALA A 286 24.93 -10.86 -2.22
CA ALA A 286 25.49 -9.63 -1.71
C ALA A 286 24.44 -8.84 -0.93
N CYS A 287 24.82 -8.29 0.25
CA CYS A 287 23.94 -7.39 0.99
C CYS A 287 23.51 -6.23 0.11
N VAL A 288 22.24 -5.84 0.19
CA VAL A 288 21.66 -4.74 -0.59
C VAL A 288 22.44 -3.43 -0.38
N GLU A 289 23.01 -3.23 0.81
CA GLU A 289 23.85 -2.07 1.16
C GLU A 289 25.16 -2.01 0.36
N ASN A 290 25.65 -3.14 -0.13
CA ASN A 290 26.90 -3.25 -0.88
C ASN A 290 26.71 -3.17 -2.41
N VAL A 291 25.47 -3.17 -2.90
CA VAL A 291 25.13 -3.11 -4.33
C VAL A 291 24.56 -1.74 -4.65
N ALA A 292 25.35 -0.89 -5.28
CA ALA A 292 24.89 0.41 -5.75
C ALA A 292 24.06 0.24 -7.04
N GLY A 293 22.76 0.52 -6.97
CA GLY A 293 21.88 0.50 -8.14
C GLY A 293 21.19 -0.85 -8.38
N ASP A 294 20.99 -1.20 -9.66
CA ASP A 294 20.42 -2.47 -10.07
C ASP A 294 21.49 -3.56 -10.07
N ARG A 295 21.10 -4.79 -9.69
CA ARG A 295 22.01 -5.95 -9.74
C ARG A 295 22.34 -6.31 -11.18
N GLU A 296 23.60 -6.60 -11.45
CA GLU A 296 24.03 -7.10 -12.75
C GLU A 296 23.68 -8.61 -12.85
N ILE A 297 22.79 -8.94 -13.80
CA ILE A 297 22.28 -10.29 -13.98
C ILE A 297 23.18 -11.00 -14.98
N PRO A 298 23.85 -12.09 -14.59
CA PRO A 298 24.70 -12.85 -15.52
C PRO A 298 23.86 -13.58 -16.58
N ASP A 299 24.33 -13.56 -17.82
CA ASP A 299 23.76 -14.36 -18.90
C ASP A 299 24.15 -15.85 -18.73
N HIS A 300 23.36 -16.55 -17.93
CA HIS A 300 23.57 -17.95 -17.63
C HIS A 300 22.24 -18.73 -17.73
N PRO A 301 22.21 -19.93 -18.38
CA PRO A 301 20.97 -20.67 -18.61
C PRO A 301 20.11 -20.92 -17.38
N LEU A 302 20.72 -21.24 -16.23
CA LEU A 302 19.98 -21.45 -14.98
C LEU A 302 19.37 -20.15 -14.45
N VAL A 303 20.09 -19.03 -14.54
CA VAL A 303 19.59 -17.71 -14.10
C VAL A 303 18.45 -17.26 -15.00
N ASN A 304 18.65 -17.35 -16.32
CA ASN A 304 17.65 -16.97 -17.32
C ASN A 304 16.37 -17.79 -17.16
N GLN A 305 16.49 -19.11 -16.98
CA GLN A 305 15.33 -19.99 -16.77
C GLN A 305 14.62 -19.68 -15.44
N THR A 306 15.36 -19.45 -14.36
CA THR A 306 14.76 -19.11 -13.06
C THR A 306 13.96 -17.82 -13.14
N ILE A 307 14.52 -16.78 -13.75
CA ILE A 307 13.82 -15.50 -13.94
C ILE A 307 12.60 -15.70 -14.81
N TRP A 308 12.73 -16.43 -15.92
CA TRP A 308 11.62 -16.70 -16.83
C TRP A 308 10.47 -17.43 -16.10
N ASP A 309 10.78 -18.51 -15.37
CA ASP A 309 9.79 -19.27 -14.61
C ASP A 309 9.06 -18.38 -13.58
N CYS A 310 9.80 -17.54 -12.86
CA CYS A 310 9.19 -16.63 -11.90
C CYS A 310 8.27 -15.60 -12.56
N LEU A 311 8.67 -15.04 -13.70
CA LEU A 311 7.90 -14.02 -14.40
C LEU A 311 6.68 -14.57 -15.14
N HIS A 312 6.73 -15.84 -15.64
CA HIS A 312 5.70 -16.38 -16.53
C HIS A 312 4.92 -17.57 -15.94
N GLU A 313 5.47 -18.29 -14.94
CA GLU A 313 4.76 -19.38 -14.29
C GLU A 313 4.18 -18.98 -12.93
N LEU A 314 5.00 -18.40 -12.05
CA LEU A 314 4.57 -17.95 -10.72
C LEU A 314 3.82 -16.62 -10.77
N MET A 315 4.22 -15.76 -11.68
CA MET A 315 3.59 -14.49 -12.00
C MET A 315 3.11 -14.50 -13.47
N ASP A 316 2.45 -13.43 -13.87
CA ASP A 316 2.03 -13.18 -15.25
C ASP A 316 2.44 -11.75 -15.67
N ILE A 317 3.70 -11.64 -16.12
CA ILE A 317 4.25 -10.34 -16.54
C ILE A 317 3.56 -9.83 -17.82
N ASP A 318 3.16 -10.71 -18.72
CA ASP A 318 2.51 -10.30 -19.97
C ASP A 318 1.11 -9.77 -19.70
N GLY A 319 0.35 -10.42 -18.80
CA GLY A 319 -0.93 -9.92 -18.30
C GLY A 319 -0.77 -8.58 -17.58
N LEU A 320 0.25 -8.42 -16.74
CA LEU A 320 0.51 -7.13 -16.08
C LEU A 320 0.82 -6.01 -17.10
N LYS A 321 1.63 -6.27 -18.12
CA LYS A 321 1.88 -5.31 -19.20
C LYS A 321 0.60 -4.90 -19.92
N GLN A 322 -0.33 -5.83 -20.14
CA GLN A 322 -1.63 -5.52 -20.76
C GLN A 322 -2.48 -4.63 -19.85
N VAL A 323 -2.54 -4.90 -18.55
CA VAL A 323 -3.24 -4.06 -17.58
C VAL A 323 -2.65 -2.64 -17.56
N LEU A 324 -1.32 -2.51 -17.48
CA LEU A 324 -0.66 -1.20 -17.49
C LEU A 324 -0.92 -0.43 -18.80
N ARG A 325 -0.89 -1.10 -19.95
CA ARG A 325 -1.29 -0.47 -21.23
C ARG A 325 -2.73 0.01 -21.23
N GLY A 326 -3.63 -0.77 -20.61
CA GLY A 326 -5.04 -0.38 -20.45
C GLY A 326 -5.19 0.88 -19.59
N ILE A 327 -4.40 1.02 -18.53
CA ILE A 327 -4.35 2.24 -17.71
C ILE A 327 -3.74 3.40 -18.50
N GLU A 328 -2.63 3.19 -19.20
CA GLU A 328 -1.92 4.21 -19.98
C GLU A 328 -2.75 4.80 -21.12
N ASN A 329 -3.56 3.97 -21.78
CA ASN A 329 -4.41 4.39 -22.90
C ASN A 329 -5.84 4.78 -22.48
N GLY A 330 -6.18 4.70 -21.19
CA GLY A 330 -7.47 5.08 -20.65
C GLY A 330 -8.61 4.08 -20.93
N SER A 331 -8.31 2.84 -21.33
CA SER A 331 -9.33 1.78 -21.45
C SER A 331 -9.67 1.12 -20.11
N ILE A 332 -8.81 1.32 -19.10
CA ILE A 332 -9.01 0.90 -17.72
C ILE A 332 -9.01 2.14 -16.84
N ASP A 333 -10.11 2.37 -16.13
CA ASP A 333 -10.27 3.51 -15.24
C ASP A 333 -9.69 3.23 -13.86
N ILE A 334 -9.01 4.22 -13.28
CA ILE A 334 -8.57 4.21 -11.88
C ILE A 334 -9.51 5.10 -11.08
N ILE A 335 -10.15 4.51 -10.07
CA ILE A 335 -11.07 5.21 -9.17
C ILE A 335 -10.42 5.27 -7.80
N ALA A 336 -10.20 6.48 -7.29
CA ALA A 336 -9.55 6.70 -6.00
C ALA A 336 -10.59 6.94 -4.91
N ARG A 337 -10.46 6.23 -3.77
CA ARG A 337 -11.36 6.32 -2.61
C ARG A 337 -10.59 6.42 -1.31
N ASP A 338 -10.69 7.55 -0.65
CA ASP A 338 -10.26 7.72 0.74
C ASP A 338 -11.43 7.34 1.66
N LEU A 339 -11.19 6.39 2.55
CA LEU A 339 -12.19 5.85 3.48
C LEU A 339 -11.73 6.03 4.92
N THR A 340 -12.67 6.07 5.84
CA THR A 340 -12.40 6.14 7.30
C THR A 340 -12.11 4.78 7.92
N SER A 341 -12.49 3.70 7.23
CA SER A 341 -12.22 2.32 7.61
C SER A 341 -12.19 1.45 6.34
N PRO A 342 -11.61 0.24 6.39
CA PRO A 342 -11.52 -0.61 5.21
C PRO A 342 -12.91 -1.00 4.68
N SER A 343 -13.04 -1.00 3.35
CA SER A 343 -14.25 -1.49 2.69
C SER A 343 -14.46 -3.00 2.94
N PRO A 344 -15.68 -3.53 2.74
CA PRO A 344 -15.93 -4.98 2.86
C PRO A 344 -14.98 -5.83 1.98
N MET A 345 -14.62 -5.35 0.79
CA MET A 345 -13.69 -6.06 -0.10
C MET A 345 -12.24 -5.97 0.36
N ALA A 346 -11.83 -4.83 0.93
CA ALA A 346 -10.51 -4.69 1.53
C ALA A 346 -10.34 -5.58 2.76
N GLN A 347 -11.37 -5.77 3.55
CA GLN A 347 -11.34 -6.64 4.72
C GLN A 347 -11.03 -8.09 4.39
N GLU A 348 -11.34 -8.56 3.20
CA GLU A 348 -11.00 -9.93 2.79
C GLU A 348 -9.48 -10.15 2.82
N ILE A 349 -8.71 -9.27 2.17
CA ILE A 349 -7.25 -9.41 2.15
C ILE A 349 -6.64 -9.11 3.52
N ILE A 350 -7.21 -8.19 4.29
CA ILE A 350 -6.75 -7.86 5.64
C ILE A 350 -6.94 -9.05 6.58
N ASN A 351 -8.11 -9.72 6.53
CA ASN A 351 -8.43 -10.84 7.39
C ASN A 351 -7.78 -12.15 6.94
N ALA A 352 -7.69 -12.39 5.63
CA ALA A 352 -7.07 -13.60 5.07
C ALA A 352 -5.54 -13.61 5.28
N LYS A 353 -4.94 -12.44 5.54
CA LYS A 353 -3.49 -12.28 5.69
C LYS A 353 -3.15 -11.48 6.94
N PRO A 354 -3.41 -12.06 8.14
CA PRO A 354 -3.18 -11.40 9.42
C PRO A 354 -1.75 -10.88 9.61
N TYR A 355 -0.80 -11.35 8.81
CA TYR A 355 0.62 -10.97 8.87
C TYR A 355 0.91 -9.54 8.43
N ALA A 356 0.04 -8.90 7.67
CA ALA A 356 0.25 -7.53 7.18
C ALA A 356 -0.07 -6.46 8.24
N PHE A 357 -0.86 -6.82 9.29
CA PHE A 357 -1.45 -5.84 10.20
C PHE A 357 -1.29 -6.14 11.68
N LEU A 358 -0.56 -7.20 12.07
CA LEU A 358 -0.68 -7.75 13.43
C LEU A 358 0.63 -7.86 14.20
N ASP A 359 1.61 -7.01 13.91
CA ASP A 359 2.87 -7.07 14.66
C ASP A 359 2.70 -6.79 16.16
N ASP A 360 1.60 -6.13 16.60
CA ASP A 360 1.38 -5.82 18.03
C ASP A 360 -0.08 -5.82 18.54
N THR A 361 -1.06 -6.33 17.77
CA THR A 361 -2.47 -6.15 18.17
C THR A 361 -2.98 -7.17 19.19
N PRO A 362 -3.45 -6.76 20.39
CA PRO A 362 -4.02 -7.64 21.42
C PRO A 362 -5.27 -8.42 20.95
N ALA A 363 -5.52 -9.60 21.54
CA ALA A 363 -6.67 -10.45 21.20
C ALA A 363 -8.05 -9.76 21.31
N GLU A 364 -8.15 -8.69 22.10
CA GLU A 364 -9.37 -7.90 22.29
C GLU A 364 -9.69 -7.02 21.08
N GLU A 365 -8.68 -6.51 20.35
CA GLU A 365 -8.87 -5.72 19.14
C GLU A 365 -9.40 -6.58 17.99
N ARG A 366 -8.98 -7.84 17.89
CA ARG A 366 -9.55 -8.79 16.92
C ARG A 366 -11.06 -9.01 17.11
N ARG A 367 -11.53 -8.98 18.38
CA ARG A 367 -12.97 -9.04 18.68
C ARG A 367 -13.66 -7.76 18.25
N THR A 368 -13.01 -6.61 18.43
CA THR A 368 -13.54 -5.30 18.00
C THR A 368 -13.63 -5.22 16.49
N LEU A 369 -12.61 -5.67 15.76
CA LEU A 369 -12.63 -5.77 14.30
C LEU A 369 -13.73 -6.72 13.80
N ALA A 370 -13.91 -7.87 14.45
CA ALA A 370 -14.98 -8.81 14.12
C ALA A 370 -16.39 -8.25 14.42
N ILE A 371 -16.52 -7.35 15.40
CA ILE A 371 -17.79 -6.64 15.70
C ILE A 371 -18.02 -5.52 14.69
N GLN A 372 -16.97 -4.80 14.27
CA GLN A 372 -17.06 -3.79 13.20
C GLN A 372 -17.46 -4.44 11.87
N GLN A 373 -16.94 -5.62 11.53
CA GLN A 373 -17.36 -6.40 10.36
C GLN A 373 -18.85 -6.68 10.32
N ARG A 374 -19.50 -6.95 11.46
CA ARG A 374 -20.95 -7.15 11.52
C ARG A 374 -21.75 -5.87 11.26
N ARG A 375 -21.20 -4.71 11.58
CA ARG A 375 -21.81 -3.40 11.30
C ARG A 375 -21.71 -3.02 9.82
N LEU A 376 -20.65 -3.44 9.13
CA LEU A 376 -20.43 -3.17 7.70
C LEU A 376 -21.34 -3.96 6.75
N ASN A 377 -22.20 -4.84 7.26
CA ASN A 377 -23.19 -5.57 6.47
C ASN A 377 -24.45 -4.74 6.12
N ASN A 378 -24.50 -3.47 6.48
CA ASN A 378 -25.58 -2.56 6.14
C ASN A 378 -25.14 -1.56 5.06
N PRO A 379 -25.75 -1.56 3.84
CA PRO A 379 -25.37 -0.64 2.76
C PRO A 379 -25.45 0.85 3.13
N GLN A 380 -26.34 1.24 4.06
CA GLN A 380 -26.46 2.63 4.52
C GLN A 380 -25.29 3.05 5.39
N GLU A 381 -24.85 2.17 6.32
CA GLU A 381 -23.67 2.40 7.15
C GLU A 381 -22.38 2.40 6.33
N ALA A 382 -22.29 1.53 5.31
CA ALA A 382 -21.16 1.49 4.40
C ALA A 382 -21.01 2.76 3.54
N ALA A 383 -22.12 3.40 3.16
CA ALA A 383 -22.08 4.69 2.46
C ALA A 383 -21.51 5.82 3.34
N GLU A 384 -21.68 5.71 4.66
CA GLU A 384 -21.09 6.67 5.62
C GLU A 384 -19.58 6.52 5.77
N ILE A 385 -19.01 5.33 5.55
CA ILE A 385 -17.56 5.08 5.56
C ILE A 385 -16.82 5.94 4.52
N GLY A 386 -17.48 6.23 3.40
CA GLY A 386 -16.94 7.12 2.35
C GLY A 386 -17.12 8.61 2.63
N ARG A 387 -17.71 9.01 3.78
CA ARG A 387 -17.86 10.40 4.18
C ARG A 387 -16.88 10.74 5.29
N LEU A 388 -16.00 11.69 5.00
CA LEU A 388 -15.16 12.27 6.04
C LEU A 388 -16.03 13.00 7.07
N ASN A 389 -15.74 12.81 8.36
CA ASN A 389 -16.49 13.44 9.44
C ASN A 389 -16.33 14.97 9.38
N PRO A 390 -17.41 15.76 9.19
CA PRO A 390 -17.33 17.21 9.11
C PRO A 390 -16.78 17.86 10.38
N GLU A 391 -17.05 17.26 11.55
CA GLU A 391 -16.55 17.78 12.84
C GLU A 391 -15.04 17.56 12.95
N ALA A 392 -14.53 16.41 12.52
CA ALA A 392 -13.10 16.15 12.47
C ALA A 392 -12.38 17.07 11.48
N ILE A 393 -12.97 17.32 10.30
CA ILE A 393 -12.44 18.29 9.34
C ILE A 393 -12.38 19.69 9.97
N ALA A 394 -13.47 20.11 10.64
CA ALA A 394 -13.51 21.40 11.30
C ALA A 394 -12.45 21.50 12.41
N GLN A 395 -12.28 20.44 13.20
CA GLN A 395 -11.29 20.37 14.25
C GLN A 395 -9.85 20.48 13.70
N VAL A 396 -9.51 19.71 12.65
CA VAL A 396 -8.18 19.78 12.02
C VAL A 396 -7.91 21.17 11.41
N ARG A 397 -8.93 21.80 10.80
CA ARG A 397 -8.81 23.18 10.30
C ARG A 397 -8.55 24.20 11.42
N LEU A 398 -9.12 23.96 12.59
CA LEU A 398 -8.90 24.78 13.76
C LEU A 398 -7.46 24.61 14.29
N GLU A 399 -6.98 23.39 14.37
CA GLU A 399 -5.64 23.04 14.87
C GLU A 399 -4.53 23.47 13.91
N ALA A 400 -4.78 23.41 12.59
CA ALA A 400 -3.82 23.80 11.56
C ALA A 400 -3.66 25.34 11.44
N TRP A 401 -4.71 26.11 11.79
CA TRP A 401 -4.67 27.55 11.66
C TRP A 401 -3.78 28.19 12.73
N PRO A 402 -2.83 29.09 12.36
CA PRO A 402 -1.97 29.75 13.33
C PRO A 402 -2.76 30.60 14.33
N ASP A 403 -2.49 30.43 15.63
CA ASP A 403 -3.08 31.19 16.73
C ASP A 403 -2.06 32.22 17.26
N ALA A 404 -2.00 33.38 16.61
CA ALA A 404 -1.03 34.42 16.89
C ALA A 404 -1.53 35.38 18.01
N HIS A 405 -0.74 35.51 19.08
CA HIS A 405 -1.05 36.36 20.26
C HIS A 405 -0.27 37.68 20.31
N ASP A 406 0.84 37.75 19.59
CA ASP A 406 1.69 38.94 19.48
C ASP A 406 2.11 39.23 18.04
N GLU A 407 2.85 40.32 17.83
CA GLU A 407 3.31 40.74 16.51
C GLU A 407 4.32 39.79 15.89
N ASP A 408 5.14 39.09 16.68
CA ASP A 408 6.13 38.19 16.20
C ASP A 408 5.49 36.86 15.73
N GLU A 409 4.53 36.35 16.51
CA GLU A 409 3.74 35.17 16.12
C GLU A 409 2.87 35.45 14.88
N LEU A 410 2.29 36.65 14.75
CA LEU A 410 1.56 37.03 13.53
C LEU A 410 2.52 37.12 12.32
N HIS A 411 3.71 37.66 12.52
CA HIS A 411 4.71 37.73 11.47
C HIS A 411 5.11 36.33 11.00
N ASP A 412 5.42 35.40 11.92
CA ASP A 412 5.74 34.02 11.63
C ASP A 412 4.60 33.31 10.88
N ALA A 413 3.35 33.55 11.31
CA ALA A 413 2.18 33.02 10.61
C ALA A 413 2.07 33.54 9.17
N LEU A 414 2.36 34.82 8.92
CA LEU A 414 2.37 35.39 7.55
C LEU A 414 3.50 34.79 6.69
N VAL A 415 4.67 34.50 7.27
CA VAL A 415 5.78 33.83 6.58
C VAL A 415 5.43 32.39 6.23
N ILE A 416 4.86 31.64 7.18
CA ILE A 416 4.48 30.22 7.01
C ILE A 416 3.36 30.09 5.97
N LEU A 417 2.29 30.90 6.07
CA LEU A 417 1.14 30.83 5.17
C LEU A 417 1.40 31.43 3.79
N GLY A 418 2.47 32.20 3.64
CA GLY A 418 2.76 33.00 2.44
C GLY A 418 1.96 34.29 2.34
N PHE A 419 0.68 34.28 2.68
CA PHE A 419 -0.19 35.44 2.87
C PHE A 419 -1.42 35.05 3.69
N MET A 420 -2.09 36.06 4.26
CA MET A 420 -3.44 35.95 4.81
C MET A 420 -4.39 36.88 4.06
N THR A 421 -5.60 36.43 3.79
CA THR A 421 -6.66 37.33 3.34
C THR A 421 -7.14 38.24 4.51
N GLU A 422 -7.67 39.41 4.21
CA GLU A 422 -8.20 40.32 5.24
C GLU A 422 -9.30 39.64 6.09
N GLN A 423 -10.11 38.78 5.47
CA GLN A 423 -11.14 38.00 6.17
C GLN A 423 -10.54 36.98 7.15
N GLU A 424 -9.44 36.36 6.79
CA GLU A 424 -8.72 35.41 7.65
C GLU A 424 -8.03 36.11 8.82
N GLY A 425 -7.44 37.26 8.59
CA GLY A 425 -6.84 38.08 9.64
C GLY A 425 -7.85 38.62 10.65
N HIS A 426 -9.14 38.60 10.35
CA HIS A 426 -10.22 39.01 11.26
C HIS A 426 -10.95 37.83 11.90
N ARG A 427 -10.52 36.58 11.70
CA ARG A 427 -11.06 35.42 12.42
C ARG A 427 -10.75 35.57 13.92
N GLU A 428 -11.75 35.27 14.76
CA GLU A 428 -11.54 35.27 16.21
C GLU A 428 -10.54 34.17 16.58
N PRO A 429 -9.56 34.46 17.46
CA PRO A 429 -8.62 33.44 17.95
C PRO A 429 -9.38 32.33 18.68
N LEU A 430 -8.93 31.08 18.47
CA LEU A 430 -9.58 29.89 19.02
C LEU A 430 -9.32 29.65 20.49
N SER A 431 -8.32 30.31 21.07
CA SER A 431 -8.00 30.18 22.49
C SER A 431 -9.07 30.83 23.35
N LYS A 432 -10.03 30.02 23.79
CA LYS A 432 -10.87 30.34 24.97
C LYS A 432 -10.04 30.33 26.27
N ARG A 433 -8.85 30.89 26.28
CA ARG A 433 -8.17 31.23 27.54
C ARG A 433 -8.76 32.52 28.05
N GLN A 434 -9.45 32.42 29.17
CA GLN A 434 -10.15 33.50 29.88
C GLN A 434 -9.23 34.60 30.44
N ASP A 435 -8.03 34.76 29.93
CA ASP A 435 -7.15 35.85 30.37
C ASP A 435 -7.08 36.94 29.31
N SER A 436 -7.81 37.95 29.63
CA SER A 436 -7.96 39.27 29.04
C SER A 436 -6.65 39.94 28.64
N THR A 437 -6.32 39.90 27.36
CA THR A 437 -5.66 40.97 26.58
C THR A 437 -5.32 40.46 25.17
N THR A 438 -6.24 39.75 24.53
CA THR A 438 -6.06 39.37 23.11
C THR A 438 -6.10 40.68 22.28
N GLN A 439 -4.94 41.11 21.82
CA GLN A 439 -4.87 42.18 20.82
C GLN A 439 -5.50 41.65 19.53
N ASN A 440 -6.39 42.41 18.94
CA ASN A 440 -6.99 42.07 17.64
C ASN A 440 -5.87 41.96 16.59
N ALA A 441 -5.86 40.92 15.76
CA ALA A 441 -4.84 40.71 14.73
C ALA A 441 -4.62 41.93 13.80
N ALA A 442 -5.66 42.75 13.59
CA ALA A 442 -5.54 44.01 12.88
C ALA A 442 -4.65 45.04 13.59
N ASN A 443 -4.62 45.03 14.94
CA ASN A 443 -3.72 45.90 15.70
C ASN A 443 -2.28 45.39 15.61
N LEU A 444 -2.07 44.07 15.68
CA LEU A 444 -0.76 43.44 15.51
C LEU A 444 -0.21 43.71 14.10
N LEU A 445 -1.05 43.62 13.06
CA LEU A 445 -0.66 43.97 11.70
C LEU A 445 -0.21 45.45 11.62
N THR A 446 -0.90 46.37 12.32
CA THR A 446 -0.52 47.80 12.33
C THR A 446 0.88 47.99 12.90
N VAL A 447 1.27 47.22 13.93
CA VAL A 447 2.62 47.23 14.50
C VAL A 447 3.65 46.72 13.49
N LEU A 448 3.32 45.62 12.80
CA LEU A 448 4.18 45.05 11.74
C LEU A 448 4.33 46.03 10.56
N GLN A 449 3.28 46.76 10.20
CA GLN A 449 3.35 47.80 9.16
C GLN A 449 4.26 48.98 9.57
N GLN A 450 4.17 49.42 10.83
CA GLN A 450 5.02 50.49 11.36
C GLN A 450 6.49 50.08 11.41
N SER A 451 6.77 48.83 11.71
CA SER A 451 8.13 48.26 11.72
C SER A 451 8.60 47.80 10.34
N GLN A 452 7.82 47.98 9.27
CA GLN A 452 8.10 47.58 7.89
C GLN A 452 8.30 46.05 7.69
N ARG A 453 7.75 45.24 8.59
CA ARG A 453 7.84 43.77 8.52
C ARG A 453 6.70 43.15 7.72
N ALA A 454 5.55 43.84 7.59
CA ALA A 454 4.43 43.37 6.77
C ALA A 454 3.73 44.54 6.07
N THR A 455 2.98 44.23 5.03
CA THR A 455 2.17 45.19 4.26
C THR A 455 0.82 44.59 3.89
N VAL A 456 -0.12 45.44 3.50
CA VAL A 456 -1.35 45.03 2.83
C VAL A 456 -1.16 45.19 1.34
N MET A 457 -1.25 44.09 0.60
CA MET A 457 -1.28 44.05 -0.85
C MET A 457 -2.74 44.08 -1.32
N THR A 458 -3.12 45.04 -2.14
CA THR A 458 -4.46 45.12 -2.72
C THR A 458 -4.40 44.71 -4.18
N LEU A 459 -5.10 43.64 -4.51
CA LEU A 459 -5.17 43.09 -5.88
C LEU A 459 -6.11 43.95 -6.76
N VAL A 460 -5.98 43.79 -8.08
CA VAL A 460 -6.78 44.57 -9.07
C VAL A 460 -8.29 44.42 -8.86
N HIS A 461 -8.74 43.29 -8.31
CA HIS A 461 -10.16 43.02 -8.03
C HIS A 461 -10.60 43.50 -6.65
N GLY A 462 -9.75 44.24 -5.93
CA GLY A 462 -10.06 44.83 -4.63
C GLY A 462 -9.83 43.86 -3.43
N GLN A 463 -9.41 42.65 -3.66
CA GLN A 463 -9.04 41.72 -2.57
C GLN A 463 -7.77 42.21 -1.87
N ARG A 464 -7.77 42.12 -0.55
CA ARG A 464 -6.65 42.58 0.28
C ARG A 464 -5.97 41.38 0.95
N LEU A 465 -4.65 41.30 0.80
CA LEU A 465 -3.80 40.26 1.35
C LEU A 465 -2.80 40.88 2.33
N TRP A 466 -2.61 40.28 3.50
CA TRP A 466 -1.55 40.62 4.43
C TRP A 466 -0.32 39.80 4.08
N VAL A 467 0.81 40.41 3.85
CA VAL A 467 2.02 39.78 3.34
C VAL A 467 3.22 40.24 4.16
N ALA A 468 4.04 39.29 4.63
CA ALA A 468 5.32 39.58 5.28
C ALA A 468 6.37 40.05 4.24
N ALA A 469 7.35 40.82 4.68
CA ALA A 469 8.42 41.36 3.81
C ALA A 469 9.20 40.26 3.10
N GLU A 470 9.40 39.10 3.74
CA GLU A 470 10.08 37.91 3.23
C GLU A 470 9.34 37.27 2.07
N ARG A 471 8.01 37.28 2.10
CA ARG A 471 7.14 36.65 1.08
C ARG A 471 6.68 37.62 0.01
N LEU A 472 7.01 38.93 0.18
CA LEU A 472 6.52 40.02 -0.67
C LEU A 472 7.02 39.88 -2.11
N HIS A 473 8.28 39.48 -2.30
CA HIS A 473 8.85 39.25 -3.65
C HIS A 473 8.04 38.22 -4.46
N GLU A 474 7.71 37.10 -3.83
CA GLU A 474 6.92 36.03 -4.45
C GLU A 474 5.51 36.54 -4.84
N CYS A 475 4.84 37.22 -3.92
CA CYS A 475 3.51 37.80 -4.17
C CYS A 475 3.54 38.85 -5.28
N GLN A 476 4.58 39.70 -5.35
CA GLN A 476 4.72 40.69 -6.41
C GLN A 476 4.98 40.05 -7.79
N MET A 477 5.68 38.93 -7.87
CA MET A 477 5.85 38.19 -9.12
C MET A 477 4.53 37.61 -9.64
N LEU A 478 3.65 37.15 -8.75
CA LEU A 478 2.34 36.60 -9.14
C LEU A 478 1.30 37.72 -9.40
N PHE A 479 1.40 38.83 -8.69
CA PHE A 479 0.46 39.97 -8.75
C PHE A 479 1.18 41.28 -9.04
N PRO A 480 1.78 41.46 -10.22
CA PRO A 480 2.62 42.65 -10.51
C PRO A 480 1.88 43.96 -10.47
N ASP A 481 0.57 43.95 -10.70
CA ASP A 481 -0.28 45.17 -10.73
C ASP A 481 -0.92 45.50 -9.36
N ALA A 482 -0.56 44.77 -8.31
CA ALA A 482 -1.11 44.99 -6.97
C ALA A 482 -0.47 46.21 -6.30
N SER A 483 -1.27 46.96 -5.53
CA SER A 483 -0.79 48.13 -4.76
C SER A 483 -0.47 47.74 -3.32
N LEU A 484 0.55 48.38 -2.74
CA LEU A 484 1.02 48.11 -1.38
C LEU A 484 0.70 49.28 -0.45
N SER A 485 0.25 48.98 0.77
CA SER A 485 0.00 49.99 1.82
C SER A 485 0.37 49.43 3.21
N PRO A 486 1.44 49.95 3.86
CA PRO A 486 2.47 50.86 3.34
C PRO A 486 3.36 50.21 2.27
N VAL A 487 4.04 51.01 1.48
CA VAL A 487 5.08 50.51 0.59
C VAL A 487 6.31 50.13 1.42
N ILE A 488 6.68 48.86 1.41
CA ILE A 488 7.86 48.32 2.10
C ILE A 488 8.81 47.66 1.09
N ALA A 489 10.08 47.47 1.47
CA ALA A 489 11.04 46.74 0.66
C ALA A 489 10.82 45.24 0.81
N ALA A 490 10.79 44.51 -0.31
CA ALA A 490 10.82 43.05 -0.28
C ALA A 490 12.21 42.58 0.12
N ILE A 491 12.27 41.51 0.89
CA ILE A 491 13.53 40.79 1.19
C ILE A 491 13.85 39.88 -0.02
N PRO A 492 15.02 40.01 -0.64
CA PRO A 492 15.38 39.20 -1.78
C PRO A 492 15.47 37.70 -1.40
N ALA A 493 14.94 36.84 -2.23
CA ALA A 493 15.14 35.39 -2.07
C ALA A 493 16.59 35.01 -2.41
N ASP A 494 17.14 34.02 -1.72
CA ASP A 494 18.49 33.49 -1.97
C ASP A 494 18.69 32.90 -3.38
N LYS A 495 17.59 32.43 -3.98
CA LYS A 495 17.57 31.90 -5.35
C LYS A 495 16.35 32.44 -6.10
N PRO A 496 16.53 32.85 -7.37
CA PRO A 496 15.39 33.21 -8.21
C PRO A 496 14.54 31.97 -8.50
N LEU A 497 13.26 32.02 -8.14
CA LEU A 497 12.26 30.99 -8.42
C LEU A 497 11.46 31.36 -9.68
N SER A 498 11.06 30.36 -10.45
CA SER A 498 10.09 30.53 -11.54
C SER A 498 8.69 30.78 -10.99
N THR A 499 7.81 31.35 -11.80
CA THR A 499 6.41 31.60 -11.44
C THR A 499 5.69 30.31 -11.00
N GLU A 500 5.99 29.17 -11.61
CA GLU A 500 5.41 27.87 -11.24
C GLU A 500 5.91 27.39 -9.89
N GLU A 501 7.21 27.57 -9.61
CA GLU A 501 7.80 27.21 -8.31
C GLU A 501 7.23 28.08 -7.19
N ILE A 502 7.09 29.39 -7.42
CA ILE A 502 6.48 30.32 -6.48
C ILE A 502 5.03 29.93 -6.19
N LEU A 503 4.24 29.63 -7.24
CA LEU A 503 2.84 29.22 -7.07
C LEU A 503 2.75 27.91 -6.28
N THR A 504 3.63 26.95 -6.58
CA THR A 504 3.69 25.68 -5.85
C THR A 504 4.01 25.87 -4.38
N GLU A 505 4.98 26.72 -4.05
CA GLU A 505 5.35 27.01 -2.66
C GLU A 505 4.23 27.77 -1.91
N LEU A 506 3.58 28.71 -2.55
CA LEU A 506 2.44 29.42 -1.94
C LEU A 506 1.24 28.50 -1.70
N ILE A 507 0.91 27.62 -2.64
CA ILE A 507 -0.16 26.64 -2.47
C ILE A 507 0.19 25.69 -1.33
N ARG A 508 1.44 25.17 -1.27
CA ARG A 508 1.91 24.31 -0.18
C ARG A 508 1.76 25.00 1.17
N SER A 509 2.26 26.22 1.29
CA SER A 509 2.14 27.07 2.49
C SER A 509 0.67 27.26 2.91
N ARG A 510 -0.21 27.53 1.96
CA ARG A 510 -1.65 27.69 2.23
C ARG A 510 -2.32 26.42 2.72
N ILE A 511 -2.04 25.26 2.08
CA ILE A 511 -2.61 23.97 2.47
C ILE A 511 -2.17 23.61 3.89
N GLU A 512 -0.92 23.88 4.26
CA GLU A 512 -0.39 23.57 5.59
C GLU A 512 -1.16 24.29 6.71
N GLY A 513 -1.52 25.55 6.51
CA GLY A 513 -2.28 26.31 7.50
C GLY A 513 -3.80 26.19 7.39
N LEU A 514 -4.35 25.89 6.21
CA LEU A 514 -5.80 25.75 6.03
C LEU A 514 -6.34 24.38 6.48
N GLY A 515 -5.45 23.38 6.60
CA GLY A 515 -5.85 22.01 6.85
C GLY A 515 -6.60 21.39 5.65
N PRO A 516 -7.54 20.47 5.87
CA PRO A 516 -8.28 19.80 4.79
C PRO A 516 -9.14 20.78 4.00
N VAL A 517 -8.79 21.02 2.74
CA VAL A 517 -9.51 21.90 1.81
C VAL A 517 -9.67 21.25 0.43
N THR A 518 -10.68 21.67 -0.32
CA THR A 518 -10.83 21.32 -1.73
C THR A 518 -10.09 22.33 -2.61
N ALA A 519 -9.79 21.96 -3.86
CA ALA A 519 -9.15 22.85 -4.81
C ALA A 519 -9.96 24.15 -5.06
N GLU A 520 -11.29 24.09 -4.92
CA GLU A 520 -12.18 25.25 -5.07
C GLU A 520 -12.12 26.20 -3.86
N GLN A 521 -11.66 25.72 -2.70
CA GLN A 521 -11.52 26.50 -1.47
C GLN A 521 -10.15 27.15 -1.32
N LEU A 522 -9.20 26.75 -2.14
CA LEU A 522 -7.84 27.27 -2.23
C LEU A 522 -7.79 28.45 -3.16
#